data_c4808c5306e1bb785f6603e21adb8c6b
#
_entry.id   c4808c5306e1bb785f6603e21adb8c6b
#
_cell.length_a   1.000
_cell.length_b   1.000
_cell.length_c   1.000
_cell.angle_alpha   90.00
_cell.angle_beta   90.00
_cell.angle_gamma   90.00
#
_symmetry.space_group_name_H-M   'P 1'
#
loop_
_entity.id
_entity.type
_entity.pdbx_description
1 polymer ?
#
loop_
_entity_poly.entity_id
_entity_poly.type
_entity_poly.pdbx_seq_one_letter_code
_entity_poly.pdbx_strand_id
1 'polypeptide(L)'
;ENICLGAGNMKVLVIGDSYGLPRYAKNSFNVELDYAGTYPEQLRRMLSANFTEDVCLVNRCRHANTSLSLIKGEANEIEFLRPDYTILQLGLVDLWPAEGRKIWPLYSEQYGRDPWVTPDEYKNNLQLFLNFAKSRGSKVIVINNPPVEKVHLLKHAGLEKKIVLYNNLLTR
;
A
#
# COMPACT_ATOMS: atom_id res chain seq x y z
N GLU A 1 -2.95 20.35 -3.99
CA GLU A 1 -3.00 19.03 -4.66
C GLU A 1 -3.07 19.28 -6.16
N ASN A 2 -1.95 19.10 -6.86
CA ASN A 2 -1.91 19.17 -8.30
C ASN A 2 -2.62 17.93 -8.85
N ILE A 3 -3.85 18.12 -9.35
CA ILE A 3 -4.57 17.07 -10.05
C ILE A 3 -3.90 16.89 -11.41
N CYS A 4 -3.25 15.75 -11.61
CA CYS A 4 -2.55 15.40 -12.83
C CYS A 4 -3.56 15.08 -13.96
N LEU A 5 -4.18 16.08 -14.55
CA LEU A 5 -5.20 15.94 -15.60
C LEU A 5 -4.67 16.20 -17.02
N GLY A 6 -3.34 16.34 -17.20
CA GLY A 6 -2.74 16.55 -18.53
C GLY A 6 -2.77 15.28 -19.39
N ALA A 7 -3.21 15.38 -20.64
CA ALA A 7 -3.01 14.33 -21.64
C ALA A 7 -1.51 14.24 -21.95
N GLY A 8 -0.91 13.05 -21.82
CA GLY A 8 0.51 12.78 -22.09
C GLY A 8 1.38 12.51 -20.85
N ASN A 9 0.82 12.58 -19.65
CA ASN A 9 1.57 12.30 -18.42
C ASN A 9 1.43 10.83 -18.03
N MET A 10 2.54 10.17 -17.68
CA MET A 10 2.51 8.84 -17.08
C MET A 10 1.89 8.92 -15.69
N LYS A 11 0.74 8.28 -15.48
CA LYS A 11 0.04 8.26 -14.20
C LYS A 11 0.41 7.02 -13.40
N VAL A 12 0.95 7.21 -12.22
CA VAL A 12 1.34 6.14 -11.30
C VAL A 12 0.54 6.29 -10.01
N LEU A 13 -0.24 5.26 -9.67
CA LEU A 13 -0.95 5.17 -8.40
C LEU A 13 -0.19 4.26 -7.45
N VAL A 14 0.09 4.72 -6.24
CA VAL A 14 0.69 3.91 -5.19
C VAL A 14 -0.35 3.64 -4.11
N ILE A 15 -0.67 2.38 -3.89
CA ILE A 15 -1.56 1.91 -2.82
C ILE A 15 -0.73 1.08 -1.85
N GLY A 16 -0.79 1.41 -0.58
CA GLY A 16 0.00 0.72 0.41
C GLY A 16 -0.45 0.98 1.84
N ASP A 17 0.29 0.40 2.77
CA ASP A 17 0.13 0.65 4.19
C ASP A 17 1.01 1.83 4.68
N SER A 18 1.30 1.86 5.97
CA SER A 18 2.09 2.94 6.58
C SER A 18 3.55 3.02 6.13
N TYR A 19 4.07 2.05 5.39
CA TYR A 19 5.43 2.13 4.82
C TYR A 19 5.57 3.22 3.76
N GLY A 20 4.50 3.53 3.05
CA GLY A 20 4.48 4.62 2.06
C GLY A 20 4.15 5.99 2.64
N LEU A 21 4.00 6.10 3.96
CA LEU A 21 3.68 7.35 4.65
C LEU A 21 4.94 8.05 5.18
N PRO A 22 4.93 9.40 5.25
CA PRO A 22 6.04 10.15 5.82
C PRO A 22 6.24 9.83 7.31
N ARG A 23 7.49 9.90 7.76
CA ARG A 23 7.89 9.70 9.15
C ARG A 23 8.34 11.02 9.76
N TYR A 24 8.27 11.10 11.08
CA TYR A 24 8.86 12.23 11.79
C TYR A 24 10.39 12.22 11.65
N ALA A 25 10.97 13.34 11.28
CA ALA A 25 12.42 13.50 11.26
C ALA A 25 12.98 13.34 12.67
N LYS A 26 14.00 12.50 12.83
CA LYS A 26 14.50 12.06 14.14
C LYS A 26 15.12 13.13 15.03
N ASN A 27 15.38 14.36 14.55
CA ASN A 27 16.20 15.35 15.25
C ASN A 27 15.65 16.78 15.26
N SER A 28 14.38 17.01 14.99
CA SER A 28 13.83 18.36 15.01
C SER A 28 12.96 18.60 16.24
N PHE A 29 13.24 19.66 16.96
CA PHE A 29 12.32 20.23 17.95
C PHE A 29 11.01 20.73 17.29
N ASN A 30 11.03 20.92 15.97
CA ASN A 30 9.87 21.14 15.15
C ASN A 30 9.45 19.79 14.54
N VAL A 31 8.18 19.43 14.71
CA VAL A 31 7.58 18.20 14.18
C VAL A 31 7.51 18.32 12.66
N GLU A 32 8.61 18.00 11.99
CA GLU A 32 8.71 18.02 10.54
C GLU A 32 8.52 16.60 10.00
N LEU A 33 7.59 16.46 9.05
CA LEU A 33 7.35 15.17 8.40
C LEU A 33 8.32 15.00 7.22
N ASP A 34 9.13 13.96 7.26
CA ASP A 34 10.00 13.59 6.14
C ASP A 34 9.20 12.89 5.03
N TYR A 35 8.72 13.69 4.07
CA TYR A 35 8.11 13.17 2.83
C TYR A 35 9.17 12.66 1.86
N ALA A 36 10.34 13.27 1.86
CA ALA A 36 11.41 12.96 0.90
C ALA A 36 11.97 11.54 1.08
N GLY A 37 11.94 11.03 2.31
CA GLY A 37 12.37 9.67 2.66
C GLY A 37 11.36 8.58 2.34
N THR A 38 10.14 8.91 1.92
CA THR A 38 9.14 7.88 1.57
C THR A 38 9.48 7.21 0.24
N TYR A 39 9.21 5.89 0.14
CA TYR A 39 9.47 5.18 -1.12
C TYR A 39 8.63 5.70 -2.30
N PRO A 40 7.36 6.15 -2.14
CA PRO A 40 6.62 6.75 -3.26
C PRO A 40 7.28 8.03 -3.78
N GLU A 41 7.79 8.89 -2.89
CA GLU A 41 8.46 10.12 -3.31
C GLU A 41 9.82 9.83 -3.96
N GLN A 42 10.59 8.88 -3.44
CA GLN A 42 11.83 8.45 -4.08
C GLN A 42 11.56 7.87 -5.47
N LEU A 43 10.52 7.03 -5.60
CA LEU A 43 10.11 6.50 -6.88
C LEU A 43 9.71 7.62 -7.85
N ARG A 44 8.93 8.60 -7.41
CA ARG A 44 8.55 9.76 -8.23
C ARG A 44 9.79 10.47 -8.78
N ARG A 45 10.78 10.73 -7.92
CA ARG A 45 12.04 11.38 -8.34
C ARG A 45 12.82 10.54 -9.35
N MET A 46 12.92 9.24 -9.11
CA MET A 46 13.60 8.31 -10.04
C MET A 46 12.90 8.27 -11.40
N LEU A 47 11.58 8.19 -11.42
CA LEU A 47 10.80 8.20 -12.65
C LEU A 47 10.98 9.53 -13.40
N SER A 48 10.83 10.67 -12.72
CA SER A 48 11.02 11.99 -13.34
C SER A 48 12.44 12.26 -13.85
N ALA A 49 13.45 11.60 -13.28
CA ALA A 49 14.84 11.71 -13.75
C ALA A 49 15.16 10.83 -14.96
N ASN A 50 14.40 9.75 -15.19
CA ASN A 50 14.71 8.75 -16.23
C ASN A 50 13.71 8.73 -17.38
N PHE A 51 12.57 9.39 -17.26
CA PHE A 51 11.58 9.49 -18.33
C PHE A 51 11.45 10.93 -18.80
N THR A 52 11.26 11.09 -20.12
CA THR A 52 11.06 12.41 -20.75
C THR A 52 9.64 12.92 -20.59
N GLU A 53 8.71 12.04 -20.26
CA GLU A 53 7.30 12.38 -19.99
C GLU A 53 7.14 12.86 -18.55
N ASP A 54 6.22 13.79 -18.33
CA ASP A 54 5.85 14.19 -16.99
C ASP A 54 5.24 13.02 -16.23
N VAL A 55 5.76 12.75 -15.04
CA VAL A 55 5.27 11.68 -14.17
C VAL A 55 4.36 12.24 -13.09
N CYS A 56 3.10 11.81 -13.12
CA CYS A 56 2.14 12.06 -12.08
C CYS A 56 2.04 10.86 -11.13
N LEU A 57 2.65 10.94 -9.97
CA LEU A 57 2.53 9.91 -8.95
C LEU A 57 1.56 10.35 -7.85
N VAL A 58 0.50 9.56 -7.66
CA VAL A 58 -0.50 9.74 -6.60
C VAL A 58 -0.27 8.70 -5.51
N ASN A 59 0.08 9.16 -4.30
CA ASN A 59 0.26 8.29 -3.15
C ASN A 59 -1.06 8.15 -2.36
N ARG A 60 -1.60 6.95 -2.29
CA ARG A 60 -2.79 6.54 -1.52
C ARG A 60 -2.45 5.54 -0.41
N CYS A 61 -1.20 5.53 0.04
CA CYS A 61 -0.85 4.76 1.24
C CYS A 61 -1.61 5.28 2.46
N ARG A 62 -2.03 4.36 3.31
CA ARG A 62 -2.81 4.68 4.52
C ARG A 62 -2.26 3.93 5.73
N HIS A 63 -2.42 4.53 6.89
CA HIS A 63 -2.09 3.86 8.14
C HIS A 63 -2.99 2.64 8.33
N ALA A 64 -2.40 1.52 8.75
CA ALA A 64 -3.12 0.26 9.01
C ALA A 64 -3.99 -0.25 7.84
N ASN A 65 -3.61 0.05 6.59
CA ASN A 65 -4.32 -0.39 5.40
C ASN A 65 -4.23 -1.92 5.23
N THR A 66 -5.35 -2.57 4.94
CA THR A 66 -5.45 -4.02 4.71
C THR A 66 -5.96 -4.31 3.30
N SER A 67 -5.85 -5.56 2.87
CA SER A 67 -6.38 -5.99 1.56
C SER A 67 -7.90 -5.81 1.43
N LEU A 68 -8.63 -5.69 2.56
CA LEU A 68 -10.06 -5.42 2.54
C LEU A 68 -10.36 -4.05 1.92
N SER A 69 -9.48 -3.05 2.12
CA SER A 69 -9.65 -1.72 1.54
C SER A 69 -9.62 -1.71 0.01
N LEU A 70 -8.90 -2.66 -0.60
CA LEU A 70 -8.81 -2.76 -2.07
C LEU A 70 -10.17 -2.90 -2.71
N ILE A 71 -11.04 -3.72 -2.12
CA ILE A 71 -12.37 -4.00 -2.66
C ILE A 71 -13.45 -3.05 -2.10
N LYS A 72 -13.17 -2.35 -0.99
CA LYS A 72 -14.13 -1.44 -0.35
C LYS A 72 -13.95 0.03 -0.73
N GLY A 73 -12.77 0.42 -1.24
CA GLY A 73 -12.51 1.83 -1.54
C GLY A 73 -11.44 2.06 -2.62
N GLU A 74 -10.32 1.33 -2.58
CA GLU A 74 -9.18 1.62 -3.46
C GLU A 74 -9.47 1.34 -4.95
N ALA A 75 -10.42 0.47 -5.25
CA ALA A 75 -10.90 0.26 -6.62
C ALA A 75 -11.45 1.56 -7.24
N ASN A 76 -12.07 2.44 -6.44
CA ASN A 76 -12.57 3.72 -6.91
C ASN A 76 -11.44 4.65 -7.37
N GLU A 77 -10.25 4.57 -6.77
CA GLU A 77 -9.08 5.35 -7.18
C GLU A 77 -8.62 4.94 -8.60
N ILE A 78 -8.67 3.64 -8.92
CA ILE A 78 -8.39 3.14 -10.27
C ILE A 78 -9.39 3.71 -11.28
N GLU A 79 -10.68 3.68 -10.94
CA GLU A 79 -11.74 4.19 -11.83
C GLU A 79 -11.61 5.69 -12.07
N PHE A 80 -11.29 6.45 -11.03
CA PHE A 80 -11.20 7.91 -11.09
C PHE A 80 -9.92 8.38 -11.78
N LEU A 81 -8.76 7.83 -11.40
CA LEU A 81 -7.45 8.28 -11.87
C LEU A 81 -7.06 7.69 -13.22
N ARG A 82 -7.56 6.49 -13.55
CA ARG A 82 -7.15 5.73 -14.73
C ARG A 82 -5.60 5.67 -14.84
N PRO A 83 -4.91 5.12 -13.84
CA PRO A 83 -3.47 5.09 -13.83
C PRO A 83 -2.92 4.11 -14.88
N ASP A 84 -1.80 4.48 -15.52
CA ASP A 84 -1.06 3.57 -16.39
C ASP A 84 -0.41 2.44 -15.59
N TYR A 85 0.07 2.78 -14.38
CA TYR A 85 0.68 1.85 -13.44
C TYR A 85 0.07 2.00 -12.05
N THR A 86 -0.19 0.86 -11.42
CA THR A 86 -0.56 0.77 -10.00
C THR A 86 0.51 -0.01 -9.25
N ILE A 87 1.10 0.60 -8.24
CA ILE A 87 2.04 -0.05 -7.34
C ILE A 87 1.31 -0.41 -6.08
N LEU A 88 1.29 -1.70 -5.74
CA LEU A 88 0.57 -2.24 -4.60
C LEU A 88 1.55 -2.83 -3.59
N GLN A 89 1.55 -2.27 -2.36
CA GLN A 89 2.32 -2.75 -1.23
C GLN A 89 1.38 -2.91 -0.04
N LEU A 90 0.82 -4.11 0.14
CA LEU A 90 -0.10 -4.47 1.24
C LEU A 90 0.18 -5.89 1.71
N GLY A 91 -0.27 -6.19 2.93
CA GLY A 91 -0.23 -7.52 3.51
C GLY A 91 0.40 -7.55 4.90
N LEU A 92 1.33 -6.64 5.22
CA LEU A 92 1.95 -6.62 6.53
C LEU A 92 0.91 -6.40 7.65
N VAL A 93 -0.06 -5.52 7.41
CA VAL A 93 -1.16 -5.28 8.36
C VAL A 93 -2.10 -6.49 8.42
N ASP A 94 -2.39 -7.12 7.28
CA ASP A 94 -3.26 -8.31 7.21
C ASP A 94 -2.68 -9.48 8.04
N LEU A 95 -1.37 -9.68 7.97
CA LEU A 95 -0.67 -10.78 8.66
C LEU A 95 -0.31 -10.48 10.12
N TRP A 96 -0.41 -9.20 10.57
CA TRP A 96 0.03 -8.79 11.89
C TRP A 96 -0.80 -9.43 13.01
N PRO A 97 -0.18 -9.85 14.15
CA PRO A 97 -0.90 -10.50 15.24
C PRO A 97 -1.94 -9.61 15.92
N ALA A 98 -3.05 -10.21 16.37
CA ALA A 98 -4.19 -9.51 16.94
C ALA A 98 -3.88 -8.70 18.22
N GLU A 99 -2.92 -9.16 19.01
CA GLU A 99 -2.65 -8.63 20.36
C GLU A 99 -2.13 -7.18 20.37
N GLY A 100 -1.67 -6.65 19.24
CA GLY A 100 -1.15 -5.27 19.12
C GLY A 100 -2.16 -4.22 18.60
N ARG A 101 -3.40 -4.56 18.45
CA ARG A 101 -4.36 -3.92 17.53
C ARG A 101 -5.36 -2.94 18.20
N LYS A 102 -4.86 -1.98 18.97
CA LYS A 102 -5.71 -0.98 19.65
C LYS A 102 -6.46 0.03 18.73
N ILE A 103 -6.15 0.04 17.43
CA ILE A 103 -6.67 1.05 16.48
C ILE A 103 -7.93 0.58 15.74
N TRP A 104 -8.34 -0.64 15.94
CA TRP A 104 -9.29 -1.34 15.09
C TRP A 104 -10.78 -1.00 15.22
N PRO A 105 -11.31 -0.46 16.33
CA PRO A 105 -12.72 -0.07 16.39
C PRO A 105 -13.14 0.89 15.28
N LEU A 106 -12.26 1.83 14.92
CA LEU A 106 -12.52 2.79 13.84
C LEU A 106 -12.67 2.12 12.46
N TYR A 107 -11.90 1.06 12.21
CA TYR A 107 -11.97 0.35 10.92
C TYR A 107 -13.13 -0.64 10.88
N SER A 108 -13.48 -1.27 12.01
CA SER A 108 -14.65 -2.14 12.09
C SER A 108 -15.93 -1.37 11.78
N GLU A 109 -16.03 -0.13 12.24
CA GLU A 109 -17.13 0.77 11.93
C GLU A 109 -17.15 1.12 10.43
N GLN A 110 -16.00 1.48 9.85
CA GLN A 110 -15.88 1.84 8.44
C GLN A 110 -16.25 0.69 7.50
N TYR A 111 -15.90 -0.54 7.84
CA TYR A 111 -16.10 -1.70 6.97
C TYR A 111 -17.32 -2.54 7.34
N GLY A 112 -17.99 -2.25 8.45
CA GLY A 112 -19.11 -3.04 8.97
C GLY A 112 -18.70 -4.44 9.44
N ARG A 113 -17.38 -4.66 9.62
CA ARG A 113 -16.78 -5.90 10.14
C ARG A 113 -15.36 -5.61 10.64
N ASP A 114 -14.81 -6.55 11.37
CA ASP A 114 -13.40 -6.54 11.73
C ASP A 114 -12.54 -6.53 10.45
N PRO A 115 -11.53 -5.63 10.32
CA PRO A 115 -10.69 -5.51 9.13
C PRO A 115 -9.78 -6.70 8.87
N TRP A 116 -9.76 -7.68 9.77
CA TRP A 116 -8.92 -8.87 9.61
C TRP A 116 -9.39 -9.73 8.47
N VAL A 117 -8.41 -10.18 7.70
CA VAL A 117 -8.62 -11.13 6.62
C VAL A 117 -7.80 -12.39 6.88
N THR A 118 -8.36 -13.52 6.51
CA THR A 118 -7.63 -14.78 6.42
C THR A 118 -6.67 -14.76 5.22
N PRO A 119 -5.68 -15.67 5.15
CA PRO A 119 -4.83 -15.80 3.95
C PRO A 119 -5.63 -15.99 2.65
N ASP A 120 -6.73 -16.74 2.71
CA ASP A 120 -7.60 -16.96 1.54
C ASP A 120 -8.37 -15.70 1.17
N GLU A 121 -8.91 -14.97 2.14
CA GLU A 121 -9.53 -13.66 1.89
C GLU A 121 -8.52 -12.67 1.31
N TYR A 122 -7.29 -12.63 1.85
CA TYR A 122 -6.21 -11.80 1.32
C TYR A 122 -5.95 -12.09 -0.15
N LYS A 123 -5.76 -13.37 -0.49
CA LYS A 123 -5.56 -13.80 -1.88
C LYS A 123 -6.73 -13.40 -2.76
N ASN A 124 -7.97 -13.65 -2.31
CA ASN A 124 -9.17 -13.32 -3.08
C ASN A 124 -9.31 -11.80 -3.29
N ASN A 125 -9.09 -11.00 -2.26
CA ASN A 125 -9.14 -9.54 -2.36
C ASN A 125 -8.11 -9.00 -3.36
N LEU A 126 -6.89 -9.52 -3.32
CA LEU A 126 -5.85 -9.18 -4.30
C LEU A 126 -6.27 -9.57 -5.71
N GLN A 127 -6.74 -10.79 -5.92
CA GLN A 127 -7.12 -11.27 -7.24
C GLN A 127 -8.26 -10.44 -7.85
N LEU A 128 -9.27 -10.10 -7.04
CA LEU A 128 -10.37 -9.23 -7.46
C LEU A 128 -9.85 -7.85 -7.86
N PHE A 129 -8.99 -7.25 -7.05
CA PHE A 129 -8.41 -5.95 -7.34
C PHE A 129 -7.53 -5.97 -8.59
N LEU A 130 -6.67 -6.98 -8.75
CA LEU A 130 -5.79 -7.14 -9.91
C LEU A 130 -6.61 -7.28 -11.20
N ASN A 131 -7.65 -8.10 -11.18
CA ASN A 131 -8.55 -8.28 -12.32
C ASN A 131 -9.25 -6.96 -12.68
N PHE A 132 -9.72 -6.23 -11.68
CA PHE A 132 -10.35 -4.93 -11.87
C PHE A 132 -9.38 -3.91 -12.46
N ALA A 133 -8.20 -3.73 -11.87
CA ALA A 133 -7.19 -2.80 -12.36
C ALA A 133 -6.78 -3.12 -13.82
N LYS A 134 -6.55 -4.41 -14.12
CA LYS A 134 -6.26 -4.88 -15.49
C LYS A 134 -7.40 -4.56 -16.46
N SER A 135 -8.67 -4.74 -16.06
CA SER A 135 -9.82 -4.40 -16.89
C SER A 135 -9.93 -2.90 -17.21
N ARG A 136 -9.30 -2.07 -16.40
CA ARG A 136 -9.20 -0.61 -16.60
C ARG A 136 -7.91 -0.17 -17.30
N GLY A 137 -7.10 -1.12 -17.75
CA GLY A 137 -5.86 -0.86 -18.50
C GLY A 137 -4.64 -0.56 -17.62
N SER A 138 -4.77 -0.60 -16.29
CA SER A 138 -3.63 -0.35 -15.39
C SER A 138 -2.73 -1.58 -15.27
N LYS A 139 -1.42 -1.37 -15.42
CA LYS A 139 -0.40 -2.39 -15.15
C LYS A 139 -0.09 -2.40 -13.66
N VAL A 140 -0.30 -3.53 -12.98
CA VAL A 140 -0.09 -3.62 -11.54
C VAL A 140 1.26 -4.25 -11.23
N ILE A 141 2.02 -3.58 -10.37
CA ILE A 141 3.28 -4.05 -9.80
C ILE A 141 3.02 -4.30 -8.31
N VAL A 142 3.13 -5.55 -7.88
CA VAL A 142 2.95 -5.91 -6.47
C VAL A 142 4.31 -6.00 -5.80
N ILE A 143 4.47 -5.28 -4.69
CA ILE A 143 5.68 -5.29 -3.88
C ILE A 143 5.45 -6.25 -2.70
N ASN A 144 6.38 -7.17 -2.50
CA ASN A 144 6.38 -8.08 -1.36
C ASN A 144 6.42 -7.34 -0.03
N ASN A 145 5.84 -7.96 1.01
CA ASN A 145 5.98 -7.44 2.37
C ASN A 145 7.47 -7.40 2.75
N PRO A 146 7.94 -6.23 3.24
CA PRO A 146 9.33 -6.08 3.64
C PRO A 146 9.64 -6.95 4.87
N PRO A 147 10.92 -7.27 5.11
CA PRO A 147 11.33 -7.86 6.37
C PRO A 147 11.03 -6.88 7.52
N VAL A 148 10.63 -7.42 8.66
CA VAL A 148 10.40 -6.64 9.87
C VAL A 148 11.62 -6.70 10.78
N GLU A 149 11.77 -5.69 11.64
CA GLU A 149 12.86 -5.64 12.59
C GLU A 149 12.86 -6.85 13.54
N LYS A 150 14.03 -7.32 13.92
CA LYS A 150 14.22 -8.46 14.80
C LYS A 150 13.43 -8.37 16.10
N VAL A 151 13.27 -7.16 16.65
CA VAL A 151 12.49 -6.90 17.87
C VAL A 151 11.03 -7.33 17.72
N HIS A 152 10.44 -7.15 16.54
CA HIS A 152 9.06 -7.59 16.27
C HIS A 152 8.97 -9.11 16.08
N LEU A 153 9.97 -9.73 15.45
CA LEU A 153 10.03 -11.18 15.32
C LEU A 153 10.13 -11.88 16.68
N LEU A 154 10.89 -11.29 17.62
CA LEU A 154 11.02 -11.79 18.98
C LEU A 154 9.74 -11.65 19.80
N LYS A 155 8.98 -10.57 19.58
CA LYS A 155 7.70 -10.33 20.28
C LYS A 155 6.54 -11.14 19.75
N HIS A 156 6.57 -11.53 18.48
CA HIS A 156 5.45 -12.16 17.79
C HIS A 156 5.89 -13.48 17.15
N ALA A 157 5.79 -14.55 17.91
CA ALA A 157 6.16 -15.89 17.45
C ALA A 157 5.39 -16.25 16.16
N GLY A 158 6.13 -16.72 15.15
CA GLY A 158 5.55 -17.13 13.86
C GLY A 158 5.30 -15.98 12.86
N LEU A 159 5.60 -14.73 13.20
CA LEU A 159 5.42 -13.59 12.28
C LEU A 159 6.25 -13.76 10.99
N GLU A 160 7.48 -14.23 11.09
CA GLU A 160 8.35 -14.51 9.94
C GLU A 160 7.72 -15.53 8.98
N LYS A 161 7.18 -16.62 9.51
CA LYS A 161 6.47 -17.64 8.71
C LYS A 161 5.25 -17.06 8.00
N LYS A 162 4.52 -16.18 8.67
CA LYS A 162 3.38 -15.47 8.05
C LYS A 162 3.83 -14.55 6.92
N ILE A 163 4.92 -13.79 7.08
CA ILE A 163 5.48 -12.94 6.01
C ILE A 163 5.82 -13.78 4.79
N VAL A 164 6.52 -14.92 4.97
CA VAL A 164 6.84 -15.82 3.87
C VAL A 164 5.56 -16.38 3.22
N LEU A 165 4.58 -16.80 4.02
CA LEU A 165 3.29 -17.29 3.50
C LEU A 165 2.60 -16.24 2.63
N TYR A 166 2.45 -15.00 3.11
CA TYR A 166 1.76 -13.95 2.37
C TYR A 166 2.53 -13.53 1.12
N ASN A 167 3.86 -13.46 1.19
CA ASN A 167 4.67 -13.19 0.00
C ASN A 167 4.55 -14.29 -1.05
N ASN A 168 4.45 -15.57 -0.64
CA ASN A 168 4.21 -16.67 -1.57
C ASN A 168 2.81 -16.63 -2.22
N LEU A 169 1.82 -16.00 -1.59
CA LEU A 169 0.50 -15.80 -2.20
C LEU A 169 0.53 -14.78 -3.34
N LEU A 170 1.53 -13.89 -3.36
CA LEU A 170 1.70 -12.86 -4.39
C LEU A 170 2.36 -13.42 -5.67
N THR A 171 3.04 -14.57 -5.60
CA THR A 171 3.82 -15.16 -6.69
C THR A 171 3.08 -16.26 -7.47
N ARG A 172 1.84 -16.55 -7.12
CA ARG A 172 0.97 -17.59 -7.73
C ARG A 172 -0.21 -16.96 -8.46
#